data_b314200d92a450faeb8a35b1d865d414
#
_entry.id   b314200d92a450faeb8a35b1d865d414
#
_cell.length_a   1.000
_cell.length_b   1.000
_cell.length_c   1.000
_cell.angle_alpha   90.00
_cell.angle_beta   90.00
_cell.angle_gamma   90.00
#
_symmetry.space_group_name_H-M   'P 1'
#
loop_
_entity.id
_entity.type
_entity.pdbx_description
1 polymer ?
#
loop_
_entity_poly.entity_id
_entity_poly.type
_entity_poly.pdbx_seq_one_letter_code
_entity_poly.pdbx_strand_id
1 'polypeptide(L)'
;MLQPKRSKHRKQQKGRIREVAKRGTTISFGSFALKALEPIWLTNRQIESARQAMTRAMKREGNVWIRVFPDKIVTRKPADVRMGKGKGNPEFWAAVVEPGRIIFECDGVTEATAKEAMELAAQKLPIATKFSVRRDLQA
;
A
#
# COMPACT_ATOMS: atom_id res chain seq x y z
N MET A 1 6.68 -11.89 -3.21
CA MET A 1 5.86 -10.67 -3.08
C MET A 1 4.43 -11.03 -2.73
N LEU A 2 3.72 -10.11 -2.15
CA LEU A 2 2.33 -10.33 -1.75
C LEU A 2 1.44 -10.58 -2.95
N GLN A 3 0.62 -11.62 -2.87
CA GLN A 3 -0.41 -11.93 -3.85
C GLN A 3 -1.39 -12.95 -3.24
N PRO A 4 -2.65 -13.01 -3.70
CA PRO A 4 -3.57 -14.03 -3.23
C PRO A 4 -3.09 -15.43 -3.59
N LYS A 5 -3.31 -16.38 -2.68
CA LYS A 5 -2.98 -17.79 -2.96
C LYS A 5 -3.89 -18.40 -4.02
N ARG A 6 -5.13 -17.93 -4.08
CA ARG A 6 -6.16 -18.44 -5.00
C ARG A 6 -7.13 -17.31 -5.34
N SER A 7 -7.58 -17.24 -6.58
CA SER A 7 -8.60 -16.29 -7.00
C SER A 7 -9.75 -17.00 -7.72
N LYS A 8 -10.98 -16.49 -7.53
CA LYS A 8 -12.16 -17.04 -8.22
C LYS A 8 -12.17 -16.67 -9.71
N HIS A 9 -11.67 -15.48 -10.03
CA HIS A 9 -11.65 -14.97 -11.39
C HIS A 9 -10.24 -14.54 -11.75
N ARG A 10 -9.78 -14.95 -12.92
CA ARG A 10 -8.45 -14.62 -13.42
C ARG A 10 -8.32 -13.14 -13.78
N LYS A 11 -9.43 -12.52 -14.18
CA LYS A 11 -9.47 -11.11 -14.60
C LYS A 11 -10.59 -10.39 -13.87
N GLN A 12 -10.42 -9.10 -13.64
CA GLN A 12 -11.40 -8.27 -12.94
C GLN A 12 -11.68 -7.00 -13.73
N GLN A 13 -12.84 -6.39 -13.47
CA GLN A 13 -13.16 -5.10 -14.05
C GLN A 13 -12.27 -4.02 -13.44
N LYS A 14 -11.88 -3.06 -14.27
CA LYS A 14 -10.97 -1.99 -13.85
C LYS A 14 -11.53 -1.15 -12.70
N GLY A 15 -12.74 -0.62 -12.85
CA GLY A 15 -13.35 0.23 -11.85
C GLY A 15 -12.61 1.56 -11.65
N ARG A 16 -13.12 2.38 -10.73
CA ARG A 16 -12.51 3.66 -10.33
C ARG A 16 -12.64 3.83 -8.83
N ILE A 17 -11.68 4.51 -8.21
CA ILE A 17 -11.73 4.85 -6.80
C ILE A 17 -12.43 6.19 -6.66
N ARG A 18 -13.65 6.19 -6.11
CA ARG A 18 -14.49 7.39 -6.03
C ARG A 18 -14.69 7.90 -4.61
N GLU A 19 -14.43 7.08 -3.62
CA GLU A 19 -14.78 7.39 -2.25
C GLU A 19 -13.53 7.58 -1.38
N VAL A 20 -13.72 8.27 -0.26
CA VAL A 20 -12.73 8.36 0.81
C VAL A 20 -12.85 7.11 1.67
N ALA A 21 -11.74 6.64 2.21
CA ALA A 21 -11.72 5.43 3.03
C ALA A 21 -12.60 5.59 4.26
N LYS A 22 -13.42 4.58 4.52
CA LYS A 22 -14.28 4.47 5.72
C LYS A 22 -13.73 3.44 6.71
N ARG A 23 -12.86 2.55 6.24
CA ARG A 23 -12.20 1.50 7.03
C ARG A 23 -10.70 1.60 6.85
N GLY A 24 -9.95 1.09 7.83
CA GLY A 24 -8.49 1.15 7.76
C GLY A 24 -7.95 2.55 7.87
N THR A 25 -8.67 3.45 8.57
CA THR A 25 -8.30 4.86 8.74
C THR A 25 -7.68 5.14 10.10
N THR A 26 -7.71 4.18 11.01
CA THR A 26 -7.16 4.30 12.37
C THR A 26 -6.02 3.31 12.59
N ILE A 27 -5.08 3.69 13.45
CA ILE A 27 -3.97 2.82 13.82
C ILE A 27 -4.48 1.73 14.76
N SER A 28 -4.29 0.46 14.39
CA SER A 28 -4.80 -0.68 15.14
C SER A 28 -3.71 -1.53 15.80
N PHE A 29 -2.57 -1.70 15.15
CA PHE A 29 -1.52 -2.61 15.60
C PHE A 29 -0.30 -1.91 16.17
N GLY A 30 0.12 -0.82 15.56
CA GLY A 30 1.34 -0.12 15.94
C GLY A 30 1.07 1.21 16.64
N SER A 31 2.15 1.96 16.82
CA SER A 31 2.10 3.31 17.40
C SER A 31 2.18 4.41 16.34
N PHE A 32 2.70 4.09 15.17
CA PHE A 32 2.94 5.03 14.07
C PHE A 32 2.41 4.44 12.77
N ALA A 33 2.00 5.31 11.86
CA ALA A 33 1.42 4.88 10.59
C ALA A 33 1.75 5.82 9.44
N LEU A 34 1.69 5.27 8.23
CA LEU A 34 1.73 6.03 6.99
C LEU A 34 0.35 5.96 6.34
N LYS A 35 -0.27 7.11 6.14
CA LYS A 35 -1.63 7.24 5.62
C LYS A 35 -1.61 7.80 4.20
N ALA A 36 -2.39 7.22 3.30
CA ALA A 36 -2.53 7.71 1.94
C ALA A 36 -3.40 8.97 1.92
N LEU A 37 -2.98 9.95 1.14
CA LEU A 37 -3.74 11.19 0.92
C LEU A 37 -4.42 11.21 -0.45
N GLU A 38 -4.04 10.31 -1.34
CA GLU A 38 -4.56 10.23 -2.70
C GLU A 38 -5.02 8.80 -3.02
N PRO A 39 -6.00 8.64 -3.94
CA PRO A 39 -6.41 7.32 -4.39
C PRO A 39 -5.39 6.73 -5.35
N ILE A 40 -5.14 5.42 -5.24
CA ILE A 40 -4.22 4.73 -6.14
C ILE A 40 -4.43 3.21 -6.11
N TRP A 41 -3.97 2.56 -7.16
CA TRP A 41 -3.74 1.12 -7.16
C TRP A 41 -2.25 0.88 -6.91
N LEU A 42 -1.90 0.55 -5.66
CA LEU A 42 -0.52 0.23 -5.29
C LEU A 42 -0.17 -1.17 -5.75
N THR A 43 0.86 -1.30 -6.55
CA THR A 43 1.32 -2.61 -7.02
C THR A 43 2.00 -3.35 -5.87
N ASN A 44 2.02 -4.68 -5.94
CA ASN A 44 2.72 -5.50 -4.96
C ASN A 44 4.23 -5.18 -4.93
N ARG A 45 4.81 -4.76 -6.04
CA ARG A 45 6.22 -4.36 -6.10
C ARG A 45 6.47 -3.05 -5.34
N GLN A 46 5.56 -2.08 -5.47
CA GLN A 46 5.65 -0.81 -4.73
C GLN A 46 5.53 -1.04 -3.23
N ILE A 47 4.59 -1.87 -2.80
CA ILE A 47 4.40 -2.22 -1.40
C ILE A 47 5.66 -2.88 -0.83
N GLU A 48 6.22 -3.85 -1.54
CA GLU A 48 7.43 -4.55 -1.12
C GLU A 48 8.64 -3.63 -1.05
N SER A 49 8.81 -2.76 -2.03
CA SER A 49 9.89 -1.78 -2.06
C SER A 49 9.82 -0.83 -0.86
N ALA A 50 8.63 -0.33 -0.55
CA ALA A 50 8.41 0.55 0.60
C ALA A 50 8.68 -0.17 1.92
N ARG A 51 8.21 -1.42 2.05
CA ARG A 51 8.46 -2.25 3.24
C ARG A 51 9.95 -2.44 3.49
N GLN A 52 10.71 -2.76 2.44
CA GLN A 52 12.15 -2.93 2.54
C GLN A 52 12.85 -1.65 2.98
N ALA A 53 12.44 -0.50 2.44
CA ALA A 53 12.99 0.80 2.83
C ALA A 53 12.76 1.09 4.31
N MET A 54 11.55 0.81 4.81
CA MET A 54 11.22 0.97 6.23
C MET A 54 12.08 0.07 7.12
N THR A 55 12.17 -1.20 6.76
CA THR A 55 12.90 -2.19 7.55
C THR A 55 14.40 -1.83 7.65
N ARG A 56 14.97 -1.35 6.56
CA ARG A 56 16.37 -0.90 6.56
C ARG A 56 16.57 0.32 7.46
N ALA A 57 15.68 1.30 7.37
CA ALA A 57 15.77 2.50 8.17
C ALA A 57 15.63 2.21 9.66
N MET A 58 14.81 1.23 10.04
CA MET A 58 14.61 0.79 11.40
C MET A 58 15.69 -0.19 11.88
N LYS A 59 16.67 -0.51 11.04
CA LYS A 59 17.78 -1.45 11.33
C LYS A 59 17.27 -2.81 11.83
N ARG A 60 16.13 -3.26 11.30
CA ARG A 60 15.44 -4.50 11.69
C ARG A 60 14.95 -4.52 13.15
N GLU A 61 14.91 -3.36 13.79
CA GLU A 61 14.30 -3.23 15.12
C GLU A 61 12.82 -2.94 15.00
N GLY A 62 12.05 -3.35 15.99
CA GLY A 62 10.61 -3.13 16.03
C GLY A 62 9.83 -4.00 15.06
N ASN A 63 8.57 -3.67 14.89
CA ASN A 63 7.62 -4.42 14.08
C ASN A 63 7.02 -3.53 12.98
N VAL A 64 6.75 -4.12 11.83
CA VAL A 64 6.10 -3.46 10.70
C VAL A 64 4.87 -4.28 10.28
N TRP A 65 3.75 -3.61 10.10
CA TRP A 65 2.51 -4.22 9.57
C TRP A 65 2.15 -3.58 8.25
N ILE A 66 1.84 -4.40 7.25
CA ILE A 66 1.30 -3.94 5.97
C ILE A 66 -0.22 -4.01 6.09
N ARG A 67 -0.89 -2.85 6.04
CA ARG A 67 -2.33 -2.75 6.24
C ARG A 67 -3.14 -2.87 4.95
N VAL A 68 -2.49 -2.98 3.81
CA VAL A 68 -3.14 -3.15 2.51
C VAL A 68 -2.66 -4.45 1.87
N PHE A 69 -3.51 -5.06 1.06
CA PHE A 69 -3.16 -6.30 0.36
C PHE A 69 -3.47 -6.18 -1.13
N PRO A 70 -2.53 -6.57 -1.99
CA PRO A 70 -2.72 -6.48 -3.44
C PRO A 70 -3.55 -7.65 -3.96
N ASP A 71 -4.86 -7.50 -3.89
CA ASP A 71 -5.82 -8.55 -4.29
C ASP A 71 -6.51 -8.28 -5.62
N LYS A 72 -6.27 -7.12 -6.23
CA LYS A 72 -6.84 -6.78 -7.53
C LYS A 72 -5.87 -7.15 -8.64
N ILE A 73 -6.38 -7.86 -9.66
CA ILE A 73 -5.60 -8.21 -10.85
C ILE A 73 -5.70 -7.08 -11.85
N VAL A 74 -4.55 -6.55 -12.27
CA VAL A 74 -4.48 -5.54 -13.33
C VAL A 74 -4.00 -6.22 -14.62
N THR A 75 -4.76 -6.02 -15.70
CA THR A 75 -4.45 -6.61 -16.99
C THR A 75 -3.90 -5.56 -17.94
N ARG A 76 -3.09 -6.01 -18.88
CA ARG A 76 -2.49 -5.14 -19.87
C ARG A 76 -2.34 -5.88 -21.20
N LYS A 77 -2.63 -5.17 -22.28
CA LYS A 77 -2.36 -5.69 -23.62
C LYS A 77 -0.94 -5.28 -24.05
N PRO A 78 -0.22 -6.14 -24.81
CA PRO A 78 1.05 -5.73 -25.40
C PRO A 78 0.90 -4.49 -26.27
N ALA A 79 1.95 -3.68 -26.38
CA ALA A 79 1.91 -2.41 -27.09
C ALA A 79 1.50 -2.52 -28.55
N ASP A 80 1.82 -3.64 -29.21
CA ASP A 80 1.57 -3.86 -30.64
C ASP A 80 0.23 -4.55 -30.93
N VAL A 81 -0.58 -4.83 -29.90
CA VAL A 81 -1.88 -5.50 -30.06
C VAL A 81 -2.96 -4.47 -30.29
N ARG A 82 -3.78 -4.70 -31.34
CA ARG A 82 -4.91 -3.83 -31.67
C ARG A 82 -6.01 -3.94 -30.60
N MET A 83 -6.78 -2.88 -30.46
CA MET A 83 -7.94 -2.87 -29.57
C MET A 83 -8.98 -3.90 -30.02
N GLY A 84 -9.68 -4.50 -29.07
CA GLY A 84 -10.64 -5.59 -29.30
C GLY A 84 -10.06 -6.95 -29.02
N LYS A 85 -10.77 -8.02 -29.41
CA LYS A 85 -10.38 -9.44 -29.19
C LYS A 85 -10.20 -9.83 -27.72
N GLY A 86 -10.98 -9.19 -26.83
CA GLY A 86 -11.01 -9.56 -25.42
C GLY A 86 -10.04 -8.78 -24.55
N LYS A 87 -10.10 -9.08 -23.25
CA LYS A 87 -9.32 -8.43 -22.21
C LYS A 87 -7.87 -8.91 -22.23
N GLY A 88 -6.92 -8.02 -21.96
CA GLY A 88 -5.51 -8.35 -21.88
C GLY A 88 -5.19 -9.39 -20.83
N ASN A 89 -3.95 -9.85 -20.81
CA ASN A 89 -3.49 -10.84 -19.85
C ASN A 89 -3.24 -10.20 -18.49
N PRO A 90 -3.44 -10.95 -17.38
CA PRO A 90 -3.05 -10.49 -16.06
C PRO A 90 -1.55 -10.16 -16.03
N GLU A 91 -1.20 -8.97 -15.54
CA GLU A 91 0.19 -8.50 -15.50
C GLU A 91 0.72 -8.43 -14.08
N PHE A 92 -0.05 -7.83 -13.16
CA PHE A 92 0.38 -7.69 -11.77
C PHE A 92 -0.83 -7.58 -10.84
N TRP A 93 -0.53 -7.72 -9.54
CA TRP A 93 -1.49 -7.54 -8.46
C TRP A 93 -1.37 -6.14 -7.89
N ALA A 94 -2.48 -5.54 -7.51
CA ALA A 94 -2.52 -4.21 -6.92
C ALA A 94 -3.50 -4.14 -5.76
N ALA A 95 -3.21 -3.27 -4.79
CA ALA A 95 -4.13 -2.92 -3.73
C ALA A 95 -4.89 -1.66 -4.11
N VAL A 96 -6.21 -1.69 -3.97
CA VAL A 96 -7.05 -0.49 -4.16
C VAL A 96 -6.97 0.33 -2.88
N VAL A 97 -6.33 1.49 -2.95
CA VAL A 97 -6.10 2.36 -1.80
C VAL A 97 -6.93 3.64 -1.98
N GLU A 98 -7.81 3.88 -1.02
CA GLU A 98 -8.64 5.08 -0.97
C GLU A 98 -7.94 6.17 -0.14
N PRO A 99 -8.22 7.47 -0.41
CA PRO A 99 -7.67 8.53 0.42
C PRO A 99 -8.05 8.35 1.90
N GLY A 100 -7.08 8.51 2.79
CA GLY A 100 -7.27 8.33 4.22
C GLY A 100 -6.96 6.95 4.75
N ARG A 101 -6.68 5.99 3.88
CA ARG A 101 -6.35 4.63 4.31
C ARG A 101 -4.91 4.50 4.80
N ILE A 102 -4.73 3.77 5.89
CA ILE A 102 -3.41 3.46 6.41
C ILE A 102 -2.77 2.35 5.56
N ILE A 103 -1.56 2.60 5.10
CA ILE A 103 -0.81 1.66 4.25
C ILE A 103 0.11 0.80 5.11
N PHE A 104 0.87 1.43 6.01
CA PHE A 104 1.81 0.74 6.90
C PHE A 104 1.64 1.22 8.33
N GLU A 105 1.96 0.34 9.28
CA GLU A 105 2.10 0.67 10.69
C GLU A 105 3.43 0.15 11.20
N CYS A 106 3.98 0.79 12.21
CA CYS A 106 5.19 0.31 12.88
C CYS A 106 5.14 0.60 14.39
N ASP A 107 5.96 -0.13 15.12
CA ASP A 107 6.07 -0.01 16.57
C ASP A 107 7.45 -0.52 17.02
N GLY A 108 7.78 -0.27 18.28
CA GLY A 108 9.03 -0.75 18.87
C GLY A 108 10.25 0.11 18.56
N VAL A 109 10.06 1.32 18.01
CA VAL A 109 11.12 2.30 17.72
C VAL A 109 10.68 3.67 18.20
N THR A 110 11.63 4.60 18.28
CA THR A 110 11.33 5.99 18.65
C THR A 110 10.53 6.68 17.54
N GLU A 111 9.81 7.74 17.89
CA GLU A 111 9.05 8.52 16.91
C GLU A 111 9.95 9.07 15.81
N ALA A 112 11.14 9.57 16.14
CA ALA A 112 12.09 10.09 15.16
C ALA A 112 12.52 9.01 14.16
N THR A 113 12.84 7.82 14.64
CA THR A 113 13.20 6.68 13.78
C THR A 113 12.02 6.25 12.92
N ALA A 114 10.82 6.18 13.50
CA ALA A 114 9.61 5.81 12.77
C ALA A 114 9.30 6.81 11.67
N LYS A 115 9.41 8.10 11.95
CA LYS A 115 9.16 9.17 10.98
C LYS A 115 10.14 9.09 9.81
N GLU A 116 11.42 8.87 10.08
CA GLU A 116 12.44 8.69 9.04
C GLU A 116 12.12 7.46 8.18
N ALA A 117 11.80 6.35 8.80
CA ALA A 117 11.46 5.12 8.10
C ALA A 117 10.24 5.32 7.19
N MET A 118 9.20 5.99 7.70
CA MET A 118 7.99 6.27 6.93
C MET A 118 8.25 7.23 5.76
N GLU A 119 9.11 8.23 5.95
CA GLU A 119 9.48 9.14 4.87
C GLU A 119 10.22 8.40 3.75
N LEU A 120 11.13 7.50 4.10
CA LEU A 120 11.83 6.67 3.10
C LEU A 120 10.89 5.72 2.38
N ALA A 121 9.92 5.14 3.09
CA ALA A 121 8.89 4.31 2.47
C ALA A 121 8.02 5.13 1.51
N ALA A 122 7.65 6.35 1.91
CA ALA A 122 6.83 7.24 1.10
C ALA A 122 7.48 7.57 -0.24
N GLN A 123 8.80 7.67 -0.28
CA GLN A 123 9.54 7.92 -1.52
C GLN A 123 9.41 6.78 -2.54
N LYS A 124 9.06 5.58 -2.10
CA LYS A 124 8.83 4.41 -2.96
C LYS A 124 7.39 4.32 -3.45
N LEU A 125 6.51 5.18 -2.96
CA LEU A 125 5.10 5.21 -3.30
C LEU A 125 4.80 6.38 -4.24
N PRO A 126 3.89 6.20 -5.22
CA PRO A 126 3.61 7.24 -6.23
C PRO A 126 2.56 8.26 -5.79
N ILE A 127 2.25 8.33 -4.51
CA ILE A 127 1.21 9.22 -3.98
C ILE A 127 1.71 10.06 -2.81
N ALA A 128 0.99 11.13 -2.51
CA ALA A 128 1.18 11.89 -1.28
C ALA A 128 0.71 11.06 -0.08
N THR A 129 1.49 11.12 1.00
CA THR A 129 1.23 10.36 2.22
C THR A 129 1.43 11.27 3.43
N LYS A 130 0.92 10.82 4.59
CA LYS A 130 1.05 11.54 5.85
C LYS A 130 1.50 10.58 6.95
N PHE A 131 2.51 10.98 7.71
CA PHE A 131 2.91 10.29 8.93
C PHE A 131 1.91 10.60 10.04
N SER A 132 1.47 9.57 10.76
CA SER A 132 0.51 9.70 11.85
C SER A 132 0.99 8.98 13.10
N VAL A 133 0.67 9.55 14.26
CA VAL A 133 0.96 8.96 15.57
C VAL A 133 -0.38 8.56 16.20
N ARG A 134 -0.39 7.43 16.90
CA ARG A 134 -1.58 6.95 17.60
C ARG A 134 -2.07 8.00 18.62
N ARG A 135 -3.38 8.23 18.66
CA ARG A 135 -3.96 9.31 19.47
C ARG A 135 -3.65 9.20 20.96
N ASP A 136 -3.65 7.99 21.50
CA ASP A 136 -3.35 7.75 22.91
C ASP A 136 -1.88 8.02 23.28
N LEU A 137 -1.01 8.19 22.29
CA LEU A 137 0.40 8.55 22.47
C LEU A 137 0.67 10.04 22.23
N GLN A 138 -0.32 10.78 21.77
CA GLN A 138 -0.22 12.23 21.58
C GLN A 138 -0.55 12.92 22.91
N ALA A 139 0.45 13.49 23.50
CA ALA A 139 0.27 14.26 24.74
C ALA A 139 -0.32 15.64 24.47
#